data_e4c6a13e53e4231ce0edbc90aae38ab5
#
_entry.id   e4c6a13e53e4231ce0edbc90aae38ab5
#
_cell.length_a   1.000
_cell.length_b   1.000
_cell.length_c   1.000
_cell.angle_alpha   90.00
_cell.angle_beta   90.00
_cell.angle_gamma   90.00
#
_symmetry.space_group_name_H-M   'P 1'
#
loop_
_entity.id
_entity.type
_entity.pdbx_description
1 polymer ?
#
loop_
_entity_poly.entity_id
_entity_poly.type
_entity_poly.pdbx_seq_one_letter_code
_entity_poly.pdbx_strand_id
1 'polypeptide(L)'
;MTRRKAARAEVLSCAAGAASAAALEQQEADQGSDLQYNDHQKLRLVDKIEQHFGDLSGRTIAVWGLAFKPRTDDMREAPAIPIIERLLERGAKIRAYDPAAAPVARRLFDGRIALCEKSYEALAGADALAVITEWNEFREPDFAKMRSVMKAPVVFDGRNIYSPEHMRALGFTYFSIGR
;
A
#
# COMPACT_ATOMS: atom_id res chain seq x y z
N MET A 1 -34.83 -53.15 -22.51
CA MET A 1 -34.53 -52.47 -21.21
C MET A 1 -33.24 -51.60 -21.23
N THR A 2 -32.69 -51.29 -22.38
CA THR A 2 -31.32 -50.72 -22.51
C THR A 2 -31.26 -49.22 -22.91
N ARG A 3 -32.31 -48.67 -23.51
CA ARG A 3 -32.32 -47.25 -23.96
C ARG A 3 -32.59 -46.19 -22.86
N ARG A 4 -33.26 -46.53 -21.76
CA ARG A 4 -33.57 -45.61 -20.67
C ARG A 4 -32.41 -45.38 -19.70
N LYS A 5 -31.38 -46.26 -19.65
CA LYS A 5 -30.20 -46.08 -18.81
C LYS A 5 -29.15 -45.16 -19.42
N ALA A 6 -29.01 -45.13 -20.75
CA ALA A 6 -28.06 -44.27 -21.44
C ALA A 6 -28.45 -42.77 -21.35
N ALA A 7 -29.71 -42.44 -21.54
CA ALA A 7 -30.20 -41.05 -21.45
C ALA A 7 -30.05 -40.44 -20.04
N ARG A 8 -30.10 -41.25 -19.00
CA ARG A 8 -29.94 -40.77 -17.60
C ARG A 8 -28.47 -40.51 -17.22
N ALA A 9 -27.53 -41.20 -17.86
CA ALA A 9 -26.08 -40.97 -17.66
C ALA A 9 -25.61 -39.71 -18.35
N GLU A 10 -26.11 -39.40 -19.55
CA GLU A 10 -25.75 -38.14 -20.25
C GLU A 10 -26.30 -36.91 -19.57
N VAL A 11 -27.52 -36.93 -19.02
CA VAL A 11 -28.10 -35.79 -18.28
C VAL A 11 -27.35 -35.53 -16.97
N LEU A 12 -26.88 -36.60 -16.29
CA LEU A 12 -26.08 -36.44 -15.07
C LEU A 12 -24.66 -35.93 -15.35
N SER A 13 -24.06 -36.28 -16.50
CA SER A 13 -22.77 -35.78 -16.92
C SER A 13 -22.82 -34.30 -17.32
N CYS A 14 -23.87 -33.87 -18.03
CA CYS A 14 -24.06 -32.43 -18.34
C CYS A 14 -24.34 -31.58 -17.11
N ALA A 15 -25.10 -32.09 -16.15
CA ALA A 15 -25.40 -31.34 -14.90
C ALA A 15 -24.15 -31.19 -14.00
N ALA A 16 -23.28 -32.22 -13.95
CA ALA A 16 -22.04 -32.15 -13.20
C ALA A 16 -21.03 -31.19 -13.83
N GLY A 17 -20.94 -31.11 -15.18
CA GLY A 17 -20.11 -30.17 -15.90
C GLY A 17 -20.56 -28.72 -15.74
N ALA A 18 -21.88 -28.48 -15.78
CA ALA A 18 -22.45 -27.14 -15.57
C ALA A 18 -22.28 -26.64 -14.13
N ALA A 19 -22.41 -27.53 -13.13
CA ALA A 19 -22.18 -27.18 -11.73
C ALA A 19 -20.69 -26.85 -11.46
N SER A 20 -19.75 -27.53 -12.15
CA SER A 20 -18.32 -27.25 -12.06
C SER A 20 -17.94 -25.91 -12.70
N ALA A 21 -18.53 -25.61 -13.87
CA ALA A 21 -18.30 -24.31 -14.54
C ALA A 21 -18.85 -23.13 -13.73
N ALA A 22 -20.06 -23.25 -13.20
CA ALA A 22 -20.65 -22.21 -12.35
C ALA A 22 -19.87 -22.00 -11.04
N ALA A 23 -19.31 -23.08 -10.45
CA ALA A 23 -18.46 -22.99 -9.27
C ALA A 23 -17.12 -22.30 -9.57
N LEU A 24 -16.55 -22.52 -10.76
CA LEU A 24 -15.33 -21.82 -11.19
C LEU A 24 -15.60 -20.35 -11.47
N GLU A 25 -16.70 -20.01 -12.16
CA GLU A 25 -17.11 -18.61 -12.39
C GLU A 25 -17.39 -17.87 -11.07
N GLN A 26 -18.01 -18.53 -10.09
CA GLN A 26 -18.25 -17.97 -8.76
C GLN A 26 -16.93 -17.75 -8.01
N GLN A 27 -15.97 -18.67 -8.12
CA GLN A 27 -14.64 -18.55 -7.50
C GLN A 27 -13.82 -17.43 -8.13
N GLU A 28 -13.90 -17.23 -9.45
CA GLU A 28 -13.25 -16.12 -10.13
C GLU A 28 -13.90 -14.76 -9.78
N ALA A 29 -15.23 -14.72 -9.63
CA ALA A 29 -15.94 -13.52 -9.18
C ALA A 29 -15.61 -13.14 -7.73
N ASP A 30 -15.53 -14.12 -6.82
CA ASP A 30 -15.15 -13.91 -5.42
C ASP A 30 -13.68 -13.47 -5.31
N GLN A 31 -12.77 -14.06 -6.06
CA GLN A 31 -11.36 -13.62 -6.10
C GLN A 31 -11.21 -12.22 -6.70
N GLY A 32 -11.99 -11.88 -7.72
CA GLY A 32 -12.03 -10.54 -8.29
C GLY A 32 -12.52 -9.48 -7.29
N SER A 33 -13.52 -9.80 -6.47
CA SER A 33 -14.05 -8.90 -5.44
C SER A 33 -13.06 -8.70 -4.30
N ASP A 34 -12.36 -9.73 -3.87
CA ASP A 34 -11.34 -9.68 -2.82
C ASP A 34 -10.09 -8.88 -3.26
N LEU A 35 -9.68 -9.02 -4.52
CA LEU A 35 -8.58 -8.24 -5.09
C LEU A 35 -8.94 -6.76 -5.18
N GLN A 36 -10.12 -6.41 -5.65
CA GLN A 36 -10.61 -5.03 -5.70
C GLN A 36 -10.73 -4.43 -4.30
N TYR A 37 -11.26 -5.18 -3.32
CA TYR A 37 -11.38 -4.73 -1.94
C TYR A 37 -9.99 -4.45 -1.32
N ASN A 38 -9.01 -5.33 -1.54
CA ASN A 38 -7.64 -5.14 -1.08
C ASN A 38 -6.97 -3.92 -1.72
N ASP A 39 -7.18 -3.68 -3.01
CA ASP A 39 -6.61 -2.52 -3.70
C ASP A 39 -7.25 -1.21 -3.23
N HIS A 40 -8.55 -1.18 -2.99
CA HIS A 40 -9.22 -0.03 -2.35
C HIS A 40 -8.68 0.24 -0.94
N GLN A 41 -8.39 -0.80 -0.14
CA GLN A 41 -7.79 -0.62 1.18
C GLN A 41 -6.37 -0.02 1.11
N LYS A 42 -5.55 -0.46 0.14
CA LYS A 42 -4.21 0.08 -0.09
C LYS A 42 -4.26 1.58 -0.43
N LEU A 43 -5.24 2.02 -1.21
CA LEU A 43 -5.36 3.41 -1.66
C LEU A 43 -5.96 4.36 -0.60
N ARG A 44 -6.58 3.87 0.48
CA ARG A 44 -7.11 4.74 1.55
C ARG A 44 -6.09 5.72 2.13
N LEU A 45 -4.82 5.35 2.12
CA LEU A 45 -3.75 6.24 2.55
C LEU A 45 -3.61 7.43 1.60
N VAL A 46 -3.70 7.17 0.30
CA VAL A 46 -3.65 8.22 -0.74
C VAL A 46 -4.86 9.14 -0.63
N ASP A 47 -6.07 8.58 -0.42
CA ASP A 47 -7.28 9.38 -0.24
C ASP A 47 -7.14 10.38 0.92
N LYS A 48 -6.54 9.94 2.05
CA LYS A 48 -6.28 10.82 3.19
C LYS A 48 -5.25 11.90 2.87
N ILE A 49 -4.22 11.58 2.09
CA ILE A 49 -3.22 12.55 1.63
C ILE A 49 -3.88 13.58 0.71
N GLU A 50 -4.69 13.14 -0.26
CA GLU A 50 -5.44 14.01 -1.16
C GLU A 50 -6.45 14.90 -0.41
N GLN A 51 -7.18 14.34 0.56
CA GLN A 51 -8.12 15.11 1.40
C GLN A 51 -7.42 16.21 2.21
N HIS A 52 -6.20 15.94 2.68
CA HIS A 52 -5.45 16.91 3.49
C HIS A 52 -4.84 18.04 2.64
N PHE A 53 -4.25 17.69 1.49
CA PHE A 53 -3.48 18.64 0.68
C PHE A 53 -4.27 19.23 -0.49
N GLY A 54 -5.32 18.56 -0.97
CA GLY A 54 -5.99 18.88 -2.22
C GLY A 54 -5.11 18.57 -3.42
N ASP A 55 -4.34 19.56 -3.90
CA ASP A 55 -3.39 19.39 -4.98
C ASP A 55 -2.04 18.86 -4.47
N LEU A 56 -1.54 17.80 -5.10
CA LEU A 56 -0.26 17.19 -4.80
C LEU A 56 0.85 17.60 -5.75
N SER A 57 0.56 18.40 -6.78
CA SER A 57 1.53 18.83 -7.78
C SER A 57 2.73 19.51 -7.13
N GLY A 58 3.91 18.93 -7.33
CA GLY A 58 5.18 19.45 -6.81
C GLY A 58 5.43 19.24 -5.31
N ARG A 59 4.47 18.69 -4.56
CA ARG A 59 4.68 18.33 -3.15
C ARG A 59 5.61 17.15 -3.03
N THR A 60 6.43 17.15 -2.00
CA THR A 60 7.35 16.06 -1.69
C THR A 60 6.78 15.20 -0.58
N ILE A 61 6.47 13.94 -0.89
CA ILE A 61 6.01 12.95 0.08
C ILE A 61 7.17 12.00 0.38
N ALA A 62 7.57 11.97 1.64
CA ALA A 62 8.50 10.95 2.13
C ALA A 62 7.76 9.62 2.32
N VAL A 63 8.37 8.51 1.94
CA VAL A 63 7.81 7.17 2.10
C VAL A 63 8.79 6.33 2.93
N TRP A 64 8.31 5.80 4.04
CA TRP A 64 9.03 4.82 4.84
C TRP A 64 8.42 3.44 4.68
N GLY A 65 9.25 2.51 4.16
CA GLY A 65 8.88 1.13 3.89
C GLY A 65 8.32 0.94 2.48
N LEU A 66 8.96 0.06 1.73
CA LEU A 66 8.62 -0.29 0.36
C LEU A 66 8.28 -1.77 0.22
N ALA A 67 8.89 -2.62 1.06
CA ALA A 67 8.65 -4.06 1.07
C ALA A 67 7.23 -4.40 1.52
N PHE A 68 6.74 -5.58 1.11
CA PHE A 68 5.44 -6.11 1.52
C PHE A 68 5.32 -6.25 3.05
N LYS A 69 6.40 -6.62 3.73
CA LYS A 69 6.51 -6.76 5.19
C LYS A 69 7.96 -6.53 5.65
N PRO A 70 8.18 -6.26 6.96
CA PRO A 70 9.53 -6.09 7.50
C PRO A 70 10.44 -7.31 7.28
N ARG A 71 11.76 -7.08 7.23
CA ARG A 71 12.81 -8.09 7.10
C ARG A 71 12.81 -8.86 5.77
N THR A 72 12.33 -8.25 4.71
CA THR A 72 12.43 -8.78 3.35
C THR A 72 12.62 -7.63 2.36
N ASP A 73 13.17 -7.94 1.19
CA ASP A 73 13.22 -7.07 0.02
C ASP A 73 12.08 -7.34 -0.97
N ASP A 74 11.16 -8.26 -0.61
CA ASP A 74 10.05 -8.65 -1.48
C ASP A 74 9.04 -7.52 -1.63
N MET A 75 8.92 -7.03 -2.86
CA MET A 75 7.96 -5.99 -3.22
C MET A 75 6.77 -6.53 -4.03
N ARG A 76 6.70 -7.84 -4.30
CA ARG A 76 5.53 -8.43 -4.97
C ARG A 76 4.29 -8.18 -4.12
N GLU A 77 3.23 -7.68 -4.72
CA GLU A 77 1.98 -7.31 -4.02
C GLU A 77 2.15 -6.27 -2.88
N ALA A 78 3.32 -5.61 -2.79
CA ALA A 78 3.56 -4.61 -1.76
C ALA A 78 2.60 -3.42 -1.91
N PRO A 79 1.92 -2.99 -0.83
CA PRO A 79 1.02 -1.84 -0.87
C PRO A 79 1.73 -0.54 -1.30
N ALA A 80 3.04 -0.46 -1.13
CA ALA A 80 3.84 0.69 -1.55
C ALA A 80 3.76 0.95 -3.07
N ILE A 81 3.61 -0.10 -3.89
CA ILE A 81 3.57 0.06 -5.35
C ILE A 81 2.37 0.89 -5.79
N PRO A 82 1.11 0.46 -5.58
CA PRO A 82 -0.04 1.24 -6.03
C PRO A 82 -0.16 2.60 -5.32
N ILE A 83 0.29 2.72 -4.07
CA ILE A 83 0.31 4.00 -3.35
C ILE A 83 1.26 4.99 -4.03
N ILE A 84 2.49 4.58 -4.31
CA ILE A 84 3.49 5.44 -4.94
C ILE A 84 3.07 5.81 -6.37
N GLU A 85 2.60 4.84 -7.16
CA GLU A 85 2.11 5.11 -8.52
C GLU A 85 0.99 6.15 -8.50
N ARG A 86 0.03 6.01 -7.61
CA ARG A 86 -1.08 6.96 -7.49
C ARG A 86 -0.62 8.36 -7.07
N LEU A 87 0.33 8.46 -6.15
CA LEU A 87 0.91 9.75 -5.74
C LEU A 87 1.69 10.41 -6.89
N LEU A 88 2.43 9.64 -7.69
CA LEU A 88 3.14 10.12 -8.88
C LEU A 88 2.16 10.62 -9.96
N GLU A 89 1.06 9.89 -10.21
CA GLU A 89 -0.02 10.31 -11.13
C GLU A 89 -0.63 11.66 -10.72
N ARG A 90 -0.68 11.95 -9.42
CA ARG A 90 -1.14 13.23 -8.86
C ARG A 90 -0.07 14.33 -8.84
N GLY A 91 1.09 14.07 -9.44
CA GLY A 91 2.18 15.04 -9.56
C GLY A 91 3.05 15.21 -8.31
N ALA A 92 2.93 14.33 -7.31
CA ALA A 92 3.80 14.34 -6.15
C ALA A 92 5.22 13.87 -6.49
N LYS A 93 6.20 14.41 -5.76
CA LYS A 93 7.58 13.93 -5.76
C LYS A 93 7.76 12.96 -4.60
N ILE A 94 8.34 11.79 -4.86
CA ILE A 94 8.52 10.76 -3.86
C ILE A 94 9.99 10.65 -3.45
N ARG A 95 10.23 10.68 -2.14
CA ARG A 95 11.52 10.35 -1.52
C ARG A 95 11.30 9.14 -0.64
N ALA A 96 11.87 8.00 -0.99
CA ALA A 96 11.58 6.75 -0.32
C ALA A 96 12.81 6.17 0.38
N TYR A 97 12.57 5.54 1.51
CA TYR A 97 13.55 4.77 2.25
C TYR A 97 12.98 3.42 2.67
N ASP A 98 13.76 2.39 2.45
CA ASP A 98 13.51 1.03 2.95
C ASP A 98 14.85 0.36 3.27
N PRO A 99 15.00 -0.32 4.42
CA PRO A 99 16.24 -0.97 4.81
C PRO A 99 16.75 -2.06 3.86
N ALA A 100 15.86 -2.71 3.09
CA ALA A 100 16.18 -3.85 2.26
C ALA A 100 15.73 -3.72 0.79
N ALA A 101 14.55 -3.14 0.54
CA ALA A 101 13.91 -3.17 -0.76
C ALA A 101 14.42 -2.14 -1.77
N ALA A 102 15.36 -1.24 -1.40
CA ALA A 102 15.87 -0.20 -2.29
C ALA A 102 16.39 -0.72 -3.65
N PRO A 103 17.13 -1.87 -3.75
CA PRO A 103 17.57 -2.40 -5.04
C PRO A 103 16.43 -2.87 -5.94
N VAL A 104 15.37 -3.44 -5.35
CA VAL A 104 14.16 -3.87 -6.08
C VAL A 104 13.36 -2.65 -6.54
N ALA A 105 13.15 -1.70 -5.65
CA ALA A 105 12.45 -0.44 -5.94
C ALA A 105 13.14 0.36 -7.06
N ARG A 106 14.46 0.39 -7.09
CA ARG A 106 15.23 1.07 -8.15
C ARG A 106 14.91 0.53 -9.53
N ARG A 107 14.78 -0.78 -9.68
CA ARG A 107 14.39 -1.43 -10.94
C ARG A 107 12.93 -1.21 -11.28
N LEU A 108 12.06 -1.25 -10.27
CA LEU A 108 10.61 -1.15 -10.46
C LEU A 108 10.18 0.27 -10.85
N PHE A 109 10.70 1.28 -10.18
CA PHE A 109 10.31 2.68 -10.40
C PHE A 109 11.19 3.42 -11.42
N ASP A 110 12.27 2.83 -11.89
CA ASP A 110 13.14 3.33 -12.97
C ASP A 110 13.44 4.84 -12.88
N GLY A 111 13.91 5.28 -11.72
CA GLY A 111 14.26 6.68 -11.47
C GLY A 111 13.10 7.65 -11.24
N ARG A 112 11.84 7.20 -11.28
CA ARG A 112 10.65 8.04 -11.02
C ARG A 112 10.53 8.49 -9.57
N ILE A 113 11.24 7.84 -8.65
CA ILE A 113 11.31 8.19 -7.23
C ILE A 113 12.76 8.36 -6.79
N ALA A 114 12.99 9.21 -5.78
CA ALA A 114 14.30 9.36 -5.15
C ALA A 114 14.44 8.33 -4.02
N LEU A 115 15.36 7.37 -4.18
CA LEU A 115 15.70 6.41 -3.12
C LEU A 115 16.80 6.97 -2.24
N CYS A 116 16.54 7.03 -0.95
CA CYS A 116 17.45 7.56 0.06
C CYS A 116 18.18 6.43 0.81
N GLU A 117 19.39 6.69 1.29
CA GLU A 117 20.16 5.72 2.05
C GLU A 117 19.80 5.69 3.55
N LYS A 118 19.17 6.75 4.04
CA LYS A 118 18.78 6.89 5.45
C LYS A 118 17.35 7.38 5.57
N SER A 119 16.65 6.93 6.62
CA SER A 119 15.26 7.27 6.89
C SER A 119 15.03 8.79 7.00
N TYR A 120 15.88 9.51 7.72
CA TYR A 120 15.76 10.97 7.87
C TYR A 120 16.13 11.76 6.63
N GLU A 121 16.95 11.20 5.75
CA GLU A 121 17.25 11.79 4.46
C GLU A 121 15.99 11.88 3.59
N ALA A 122 15.16 10.83 3.62
CA ALA A 122 13.87 10.84 2.92
C ALA A 122 12.95 11.96 3.42
N LEU A 123 13.01 12.29 4.73
CA LEU A 123 12.20 13.33 5.36
C LEU A 123 12.66 14.77 5.04
N ALA A 124 13.92 14.96 4.63
CA ALA A 124 14.48 16.29 4.45
C ALA A 124 13.70 17.11 3.42
N GLY A 125 13.03 18.17 3.89
CA GLY A 125 12.21 19.06 3.07
C GLY A 125 10.90 18.43 2.56
N ALA A 126 10.46 17.29 3.11
CA ALA A 126 9.19 16.66 2.76
C ALA A 126 8.00 17.43 3.35
N ASP A 127 6.93 17.49 2.57
CA ASP A 127 5.65 18.08 2.99
C ASP A 127 4.88 17.14 3.93
N ALA A 128 5.05 15.83 3.76
CA ALA A 128 4.51 14.79 4.65
C ALA A 128 5.34 13.52 4.62
N LEU A 129 5.13 12.67 5.64
CA LEU A 129 5.61 11.29 5.71
C LEU A 129 4.44 10.31 5.54
N ALA A 130 4.59 9.32 4.67
CA ALA A 130 3.74 8.13 4.57
C ALA A 130 4.50 6.90 5.08
N VAL A 131 3.98 6.23 6.11
CA VAL A 131 4.52 4.97 6.63
C VAL A 131 3.72 3.82 6.04
N ILE A 132 4.38 2.96 5.25
CA ILE A 132 3.71 1.88 4.52
C ILE A 132 4.08 0.49 5.04
N THR A 133 5.32 0.32 5.55
CA THR A 133 5.77 -0.95 6.15
C THR A 133 6.31 -0.70 7.55
N GLU A 134 5.94 -1.55 8.49
CA GLU A 134 6.26 -1.40 9.92
C GLU A 134 7.64 -1.96 10.30
N TRP A 135 8.71 -1.39 9.76
CA TRP A 135 10.06 -1.72 10.22
C TRP A 135 10.29 -1.27 11.66
N ASN A 136 11.07 -2.04 12.43
CA ASN A 136 11.32 -1.73 13.84
C ASN A 136 11.94 -0.33 14.03
N GLU A 137 12.83 0.09 13.15
CA GLU A 137 13.46 1.41 13.20
C GLU A 137 12.48 2.59 13.02
N PHE A 138 11.28 2.34 12.48
CA PHE A 138 10.25 3.36 12.32
C PHE A 138 9.34 3.48 13.55
N ARG A 139 9.37 2.53 14.49
CA ARG A 139 8.46 2.51 15.65
C ARG A 139 8.80 3.56 16.70
N GLU A 140 10.08 3.81 16.91
CA GLU A 140 10.59 4.76 17.91
C GLU A 140 11.62 5.70 17.26
N PRO A 141 11.21 6.57 16.31
CA PRO A 141 12.10 7.52 15.69
C PRO A 141 12.38 8.70 16.62
N ASP A 142 13.43 9.44 16.36
CA ASP A 142 13.63 10.75 16.95
C ASP A 142 12.63 11.77 16.36
N PHE A 143 11.50 11.94 17.03
CA PHE A 143 10.41 12.83 16.62
C PHE A 143 10.84 14.30 16.54
N ALA A 144 11.75 14.73 17.40
CA ALA A 144 12.28 16.10 17.38
C ALA A 144 13.07 16.33 16.08
N LYS A 145 13.89 15.37 15.70
CA LYS A 145 14.63 15.38 14.44
C LYS A 145 13.69 15.33 13.24
N MET A 146 12.67 14.48 13.25
CA MET A 146 11.65 14.44 12.18
C MET A 146 11.07 15.83 11.93
N ARG A 147 10.61 16.51 13.01
CA ARG A 147 10.04 17.87 12.91
C ARG A 147 11.03 18.90 12.39
N SER A 148 12.31 18.77 12.74
CA SER A 148 13.33 19.73 12.33
C SER A 148 13.72 19.65 10.85
N VAL A 149 13.57 18.45 10.22
CA VAL A 149 13.98 18.23 8.84
C VAL A 149 12.83 18.30 7.83
N MET A 150 11.59 18.09 8.28
CA MET A 150 10.40 18.18 7.44
C MET A 150 9.95 19.65 7.26
N LYS A 151 9.30 19.96 6.14
CA LYS A 151 8.64 21.25 5.94
C LYS A 151 7.45 21.45 6.88
N ALA A 152 6.66 20.40 7.06
CA ALA A 152 5.53 20.36 7.97
C ALA A 152 5.48 19.02 8.69
N PRO A 153 5.13 18.98 10.00
CA PRO A 153 5.06 17.75 10.76
C PRO A 153 3.77 17.00 10.49
N VAL A 154 3.60 16.49 9.25
CA VAL A 154 2.41 15.75 8.81
C VAL A 154 2.79 14.30 8.56
N VAL A 155 2.05 13.37 9.20
CA VAL A 155 2.32 11.93 9.12
C VAL A 155 1.04 11.17 8.75
N PHE A 156 1.12 10.37 7.71
CA PHE A 156 0.12 9.41 7.28
C PHE A 156 0.61 8.00 7.58
N ASP A 157 0.01 7.38 8.59
CA ASP A 157 0.45 6.07 9.08
C ASP A 157 -0.46 4.95 8.55
N GLY A 158 0.01 4.27 7.53
CA GLY A 158 -0.67 3.14 6.90
C GLY A 158 -0.62 1.84 7.72
N ARG A 159 0.15 1.82 8.81
CA ARG A 159 0.37 0.61 9.63
C ARG A 159 -0.05 0.78 11.09
N ASN A 160 -0.51 2.00 11.47
CA ASN A 160 -0.95 2.33 12.82
C ASN A 160 0.11 2.06 13.90
N ILE A 161 1.38 2.35 13.60
CA ILE A 161 2.50 2.08 14.49
C ILE A 161 2.66 3.12 15.60
N TYR A 162 2.02 4.31 15.45
CA TYR A 162 2.07 5.37 16.44
C TYR A 162 0.73 5.56 17.16
N SER A 163 0.79 6.05 18.42
CA SER A 163 -0.42 6.50 19.14
C SER A 163 -0.83 7.88 18.63
N PRO A 164 -2.11 8.07 18.23
CA PRO A 164 -2.62 9.36 17.80
C PRO A 164 -2.46 10.46 18.85
N GLU A 165 -2.68 10.12 20.14
CA GLU A 165 -2.55 11.07 21.27
C GLU A 165 -1.10 11.52 21.42
N HIS A 166 -0.16 10.56 21.36
CA HIS A 166 1.27 10.84 21.45
C HIS A 166 1.74 11.74 20.30
N MET A 167 1.36 11.42 19.06
CA MET A 167 1.72 12.21 17.88
C MET A 167 1.19 13.63 17.97
N ARG A 168 -0.06 13.82 18.42
CA ARG A 168 -0.64 15.16 18.62
C ARG A 168 0.07 15.94 19.73
N ALA A 169 0.41 15.28 20.85
CA ALA A 169 1.16 15.90 21.95
C ALA A 169 2.55 16.37 21.50
N LEU A 170 3.18 15.66 20.55
CA LEU A 170 4.44 16.04 19.92
C LEU A 170 4.28 17.09 18.82
N GLY A 171 3.05 17.55 18.53
CA GLY A 171 2.76 18.60 17.56
C GLY A 171 2.74 18.13 16.10
N PHE A 172 2.49 16.83 15.85
CA PHE A 172 2.27 16.31 14.52
C PHE A 172 0.78 16.36 14.11
N THR A 173 0.53 16.72 12.87
CA THR A 173 -0.73 16.41 12.21
C THR A 173 -0.68 14.94 11.80
N TYR A 174 -1.49 14.10 12.42
CA TYR A 174 -1.38 12.66 12.29
C TYR A 174 -2.67 12.03 11.77
N PHE A 175 -2.52 11.20 10.75
CA PHE A 175 -3.58 10.41 10.14
C PHE A 175 -3.22 8.94 10.18
N SER A 176 -4.13 8.10 10.65
CA SER A 176 -4.00 6.63 10.64
C SER A 176 -5.09 5.98 9.79
N ILE A 177 -4.92 4.72 9.42
CA ILE A 177 -5.93 3.96 8.69
C ILE A 177 -6.84 3.25 9.69
N GLY A 178 -8.18 3.44 9.54
CA GLY A 178 -9.17 2.73 10.34
C GLY A 178 -9.40 3.25 11.77
N ARG A 179 -8.90 4.47 12.06
CA ARG A 179 -9.12 5.14 13.35
C ARG A 179 -9.59 6.57 13.14
#